data_ee23d50820d5446949986c5db9e99078
#
_entry.id   ee23d50820d5446949986c5db9e99078
#
_cell.length_a   1.000
_cell.length_b   1.000
_cell.length_c   1.000
_cell.angle_alpha   90.00
_cell.angle_beta   90.00
_cell.angle_gamma   90.00
#
_symmetry.space_group_name_H-M   'P 1'
#
loop_
_entity.id
_entity.type
_entity.pdbx_description
1 polymer ?
#
loop_
_entity_poly.entity_id
_entity_poly.type
_entity_poly.pdbx_seq_one_letter_code
_entity_poly.pdbx_strand_id
1 'polypeptide(L)'
;LMHAFLLENGVKYNDSISEMVIRRNKGEAFSFSEHLSALIYAMLTNQTKWSRIVPHLPEIDELFFFYDPKEIKQRPSTYFSDGIFNLKCGNISTAAQMKHLHYNIQVMEKIVDDYGSMDAFITSEPAHKIVRKISHYRSRYKIKMLGEALAWEYVRNVGIDACKPDTHLRRFLGGARMGCSLAPVASVEEVLGQVEVIAKENNVPQSMIDNVIWSYCADGYGQICTAIPKCDMCVINNFCKYPCTTQDNEQVKE
;
A
#
# COMPACT_ATOMS: atom_id res chain seq x y z
N LEU A 1 -12.99 -18.36 0.95
CA LEU A 1 -11.94 -19.29 1.38
C LEU A 1 -10.78 -18.55 2.05
N MET A 2 -9.99 -17.72 1.33
CA MET A 2 -8.82 -17.02 1.92
C MET A 2 -9.18 -16.15 3.13
N HIS A 3 -10.25 -15.35 3.04
CA HIS A 3 -10.73 -14.53 4.14
C HIS A 3 -11.08 -15.37 5.39
N ALA A 4 -11.87 -16.44 5.21
CA ALA A 4 -12.20 -17.35 6.31
C ALA A 4 -10.94 -17.95 6.94
N PHE A 5 -10.03 -18.46 6.13
CA PHE A 5 -8.76 -19.00 6.60
C PHE A 5 -7.95 -17.99 7.45
N LEU A 6 -7.85 -16.73 7.00
CA LEU A 6 -7.13 -15.71 7.75
C LEU A 6 -7.78 -15.43 9.11
N LEU A 7 -9.11 -15.34 9.17
CA LEU A 7 -9.85 -15.14 10.43
C LEU A 7 -9.68 -16.33 11.38
N GLU A 8 -9.83 -17.56 10.89
CA GLU A 8 -9.67 -18.80 11.67
C GLU A 8 -8.25 -18.94 12.24
N ASN A 9 -7.23 -18.44 11.54
CA ASN A 9 -5.84 -18.42 12.00
C ASN A 9 -5.47 -17.16 12.79
N GLY A 10 -6.44 -16.33 13.18
CA GLY A 10 -6.22 -15.15 14.02
C GLY A 10 -5.39 -14.04 13.35
N VAL A 11 -5.31 -14.05 12.00
CA VAL A 11 -4.61 -12.99 11.26
C VAL A 11 -5.44 -11.72 11.30
N LYS A 12 -4.90 -10.70 11.98
CA LYS A 12 -5.54 -9.39 12.05
C LYS A 12 -5.31 -8.65 10.73
N TYR A 13 -6.38 -8.19 10.13
CA TYR A 13 -6.32 -7.27 8.99
C TYR A 13 -5.88 -5.88 9.45
N ASN A 14 -5.25 -5.14 8.54
CA ASN A 14 -5.12 -3.71 8.71
C ASN A 14 -6.44 -3.05 8.27
N ASP A 15 -7.35 -2.82 9.21
CA ASP A 15 -8.68 -2.27 8.93
C ASP A 15 -8.65 -0.76 8.64
N SER A 16 -7.52 -0.08 8.86
CA SER A 16 -7.41 1.38 8.70
C SER A 16 -7.81 1.86 7.30
N ILE A 17 -7.47 1.11 6.24
CA ILE A 17 -7.87 1.47 4.87
C ILE A 17 -9.39 1.36 4.70
N SER A 18 -9.99 0.29 5.23
CA SER A 18 -11.45 0.09 5.18
C SER A 18 -12.19 1.22 5.91
N GLU A 19 -11.67 1.67 7.04
CA GLU A 19 -12.21 2.81 7.78
C GLU A 19 -12.14 4.11 6.97
N MET A 20 -11.02 4.38 6.28
CA MET A 20 -10.88 5.56 5.42
C MET A 20 -11.87 5.52 4.25
N VAL A 21 -12.07 4.36 3.61
CA VAL A 21 -13.07 4.18 2.55
C VAL A 21 -14.49 4.42 3.08
N ILE A 22 -14.81 3.91 4.28
CA ILE A 22 -16.12 4.13 4.93
C ILE A 22 -16.33 5.62 5.23
N ARG A 23 -15.35 6.32 5.77
CA ARG A 23 -15.42 7.77 6.03
C ARG A 23 -15.71 8.55 4.74
N ARG A 24 -14.98 8.26 3.66
CA ARG A 24 -15.20 8.89 2.36
C ARG A 24 -16.59 8.60 1.80
N ASN A 25 -17.07 7.37 1.91
CA ASN A 25 -18.42 7.00 1.44
C ASN A 25 -19.54 7.70 2.24
N LYS A 26 -19.26 8.15 3.47
CA LYS A 26 -20.15 9.00 4.26
C LYS A 26 -20.06 10.49 3.88
N GLY A 27 -19.21 10.85 2.91
CA GLY A 27 -19.02 12.24 2.47
C GLY A 27 -18.03 13.04 3.32
N GLU A 28 -17.25 12.38 4.18
CA GLU A 28 -16.21 13.08 4.96
C GLU A 28 -15.03 13.46 4.04
N ALA A 29 -14.63 14.73 4.10
CA ALA A 29 -13.43 15.23 3.44
C ALA A 29 -12.20 15.04 4.35
N PHE A 30 -11.04 14.79 3.73
CA PHE A 30 -9.78 14.64 4.44
C PHE A 30 -9.03 15.98 4.48
N SER A 31 -8.54 16.35 5.65
CA SER A 31 -7.75 17.57 5.88
C SER A 31 -6.36 17.48 5.22
N PHE A 32 -5.67 18.62 5.11
CA PHE A 32 -4.30 18.65 4.60
C PHE A 32 -3.35 17.79 5.44
N SER A 33 -3.49 17.81 6.77
CA SER A 33 -2.67 16.99 7.68
C SER A 33 -2.92 15.50 7.50
N GLU A 34 -4.16 15.06 7.27
CA GLU A 34 -4.47 13.67 6.95
C GLU A 34 -3.89 13.25 5.60
N HIS A 35 -3.92 14.11 4.59
CA HIS A 35 -3.23 13.86 3.33
C HIS A 35 -1.72 13.78 3.49
N LEU A 36 -1.12 14.62 4.33
CA LEU A 36 0.32 14.59 4.59
C LEU A 36 0.73 13.33 5.38
N SER A 37 -0.07 12.93 6.36
CA SER A 37 0.06 11.65 7.07
C SER A 37 0.02 10.47 6.10
N ALA A 38 -1.01 10.42 5.26
CA ALA A 38 -1.18 9.38 4.25
C ALA A 38 0.01 9.28 3.28
N LEU A 39 0.59 10.42 2.88
CA LEU A 39 1.78 10.48 2.04
C LEU A 39 3.01 9.93 2.77
N ILE A 40 3.24 10.34 4.02
CA ILE A 40 4.38 9.90 4.81
C ILE A 40 4.29 8.39 5.06
N TYR A 41 3.14 7.87 5.47
CA TYR A 41 2.96 6.43 5.64
C TYR A 41 3.14 5.65 4.35
N ALA A 42 2.64 6.15 3.22
CA ALA A 42 2.91 5.53 1.92
C ALA A 42 4.41 5.45 1.62
N MET A 43 5.18 6.49 1.94
CA MET A 43 6.65 6.48 1.77
C MET A 43 7.33 5.49 2.71
N LEU A 44 6.91 5.39 3.97
CA LEU A 44 7.49 4.48 4.95
C LEU A 44 7.27 3.00 4.61
N THR A 45 6.17 2.66 3.90
CA THR A 45 5.91 1.29 3.43
C THR A 45 6.85 0.84 2.30
N ASN A 46 7.68 1.75 1.75
CA ASN A 46 8.62 1.39 0.70
C ASN A 46 9.71 0.44 1.21
N GLN A 47 9.66 -0.83 0.75
CA GLN A 47 10.62 -1.88 1.15
C GLN A 47 10.73 -2.09 2.68
N THR A 48 9.74 -1.67 3.44
CA THR A 48 9.66 -1.89 4.88
C THR A 48 8.45 -2.75 5.22
N LYS A 49 8.64 -3.74 6.09
CA LYS A 49 7.53 -4.56 6.58
C LYS A 49 6.59 -3.70 7.42
N TRP A 50 5.31 -3.70 7.11
CA TRP A 50 4.31 -2.95 7.85
C TRP A 50 4.28 -3.32 9.35
N SER A 51 4.50 -4.61 9.67
CA SER A 51 4.62 -5.09 11.04
C SER A 51 5.73 -4.42 11.88
N ARG A 52 6.73 -3.79 11.24
CA ARG A 52 7.75 -2.99 11.93
C ARG A 52 7.30 -1.56 12.21
N ILE A 53 6.37 -1.04 11.43
CA ILE A 53 5.87 0.34 11.52
C ILE A 53 4.73 0.42 12.53
N VAL A 54 3.78 -0.52 12.48
CA VAL A 54 2.56 -0.52 13.31
C VAL A 54 2.80 -0.28 14.81
N PRO A 55 3.80 -0.90 15.47
CA PRO A 55 4.03 -0.66 16.89
C PRO A 55 4.48 0.76 17.24
N HIS A 56 4.92 1.53 16.23
CA HIS A 56 5.49 2.88 16.39
C HIS A 56 4.63 3.98 15.77
N LEU A 57 3.36 3.70 15.44
CA LEU A 57 2.49 4.71 14.84
C LEU A 57 2.35 5.97 15.71
N PRO A 58 2.14 5.88 17.05
CA PRO A 58 2.04 7.07 17.90
C PRO A 58 3.33 7.90 17.90
N GLU A 59 4.50 7.25 18.01
CA GLU A 59 5.79 7.94 18.03
C GLU A 59 6.12 8.58 16.65
N ILE A 60 5.63 7.97 15.55
CA ILE A 60 5.76 8.54 14.21
C ILE A 60 4.85 9.77 14.09
N ASP A 61 3.60 9.72 14.60
CA ASP A 61 2.70 10.86 14.58
C ASP A 61 3.30 12.05 15.37
N GLU A 62 3.88 11.80 16.54
CA GLU A 62 4.58 12.80 17.35
C GLU A 62 5.83 13.35 16.63
N LEU A 63 6.64 12.48 16.02
CA LEU A 63 7.84 12.86 15.26
C LEU A 63 7.52 13.85 14.15
N PHE A 64 6.37 13.67 13.49
CA PHE A 64 5.90 14.54 12.41
C PHE A 64 4.92 15.63 12.90
N PHE A 65 4.90 15.94 14.21
CA PHE A 65 4.07 17.01 14.80
C PHE A 65 2.59 16.87 14.40
N PHE A 66 2.06 15.65 14.45
CA PHE A 66 0.70 15.33 13.97
C PHE A 66 0.41 15.89 12.59
N TYR A 67 1.47 15.92 11.75
CA TYR A 67 1.44 16.33 10.35
C TYR A 67 1.07 17.80 10.13
N ASP A 68 1.39 18.68 11.10
CA ASP A 68 1.33 20.13 10.88
C ASP A 68 2.43 20.55 9.91
N PRO A 69 2.07 21.03 8.69
CA PRO A 69 3.08 21.38 7.69
C PRO A 69 3.94 22.58 8.09
N LYS A 70 3.47 23.44 9.01
CA LYS A 70 4.24 24.59 9.51
C LYS A 70 5.36 24.10 10.43
N GLU A 71 5.03 23.22 11.37
CA GLU A 71 6.01 22.64 12.29
C GLU A 71 7.04 21.78 11.57
N ILE A 72 6.59 20.96 10.59
CA ILE A 72 7.49 20.14 9.78
C ILE A 72 8.49 21.01 9.01
N LYS A 73 8.05 22.12 8.40
CA LYS A 73 8.92 23.01 7.63
C LYS A 73 9.98 23.75 8.48
N GLN A 74 9.82 23.83 9.79
CA GLN A 74 10.80 24.43 10.70
C GLN A 74 11.97 23.49 11.04
N ARG A 75 11.86 22.19 10.76
CA ARG A 75 12.88 21.20 11.11
C ARG A 75 13.71 20.80 9.88
N PRO A 76 15.00 20.53 10.05
CA PRO A 76 15.81 20.00 8.95
C PRO A 76 15.34 18.58 8.59
N SER A 77 15.52 18.19 7.33
CA SER A 77 15.11 16.86 6.85
C SER A 77 15.78 15.70 7.60
N THR A 78 16.98 15.91 8.13
CA THR A 78 17.71 14.93 8.95
C THR A 78 17.00 14.63 10.26
N TYR A 79 16.29 15.60 10.86
CA TYR A 79 15.48 15.38 12.06
C TYR A 79 14.48 14.21 11.87
N PHE A 80 13.80 14.19 10.73
CA PHE A 80 12.82 13.15 10.41
C PHE A 80 13.48 11.82 10.06
N SER A 81 14.53 11.83 9.22
CA SER A 81 15.22 10.60 8.86
C SER A 81 15.86 9.92 10.07
N ASP A 82 16.50 10.69 10.94
CA ASP A 82 17.14 10.17 12.15
C ASP A 82 16.10 9.65 13.14
N GLY A 83 14.97 10.36 13.31
CA GLY A 83 13.86 9.90 14.12
C GLY A 83 13.30 8.56 13.62
N ILE A 84 13.03 8.41 12.32
CA ILE A 84 12.56 7.15 11.72
C ILE A 84 13.59 6.02 11.88
N PHE A 85 14.90 6.30 11.73
CA PHE A 85 15.95 5.29 11.97
C PHE A 85 16.03 4.89 13.44
N ASN A 86 15.90 5.83 14.38
CA ASN A 86 15.87 5.55 15.82
C ASN A 86 14.71 4.63 16.21
N LEU A 87 13.53 4.81 15.58
CA LEU A 87 12.37 3.93 15.72
C LEU A 87 12.54 2.58 14.97
N LYS A 88 13.66 2.36 14.27
CA LYS A 88 13.92 1.17 13.45
C LYS A 88 12.89 0.95 12.34
N CYS A 89 12.16 1.99 11.95
CA CYS A 89 11.14 1.99 10.88
C CYS A 89 11.72 2.39 9.52
N GLY A 90 12.99 2.76 9.45
CA GLY A 90 13.65 3.22 8.23
C GLY A 90 14.14 2.10 7.31
N ASN A 91 14.40 2.48 6.07
CA ASN A 91 15.00 1.67 5.01
C ASN A 91 16.00 2.51 4.20
N ILE A 92 16.62 1.92 3.18
CA ILE A 92 17.63 2.59 2.34
C ILE A 92 17.10 3.88 1.65
N SER A 93 15.80 4.01 1.45
CA SER A 93 15.19 5.18 0.80
C SER A 93 14.81 6.30 1.77
N THR A 94 14.77 6.05 3.08
CA THR A 94 14.22 6.97 4.09
C THR A 94 14.91 8.34 4.08
N ALA A 95 16.24 8.37 4.07
CA ALA A 95 16.97 9.64 4.04
C ALA A 95 16.66 10.47 2.78
N ALA A 96 16.57 9.81 1.61
CA ALA A 96 16.23 10.47 0.35
C ALA A 96 14.76 10.94 0.34
N GLN A 97 13.83 10.17 0.92
CA GLN A 97 12.42 10.55 1.06
C GLN A 97 12.28 11.78 1.93
N MET A 98 12.89 11.77 3.11
CA MET A 98 12.83 12.90 4.05
C MET A 98 13.52 14.16 3.49
N LYS A 99 14.64 14.01 2.76
CA LYS A 99 15.29 15.12 2.04
C LYS A 99 14.33 15.88 1.12
N HIS A 100 13.33 15.20 0.58
CA HIS A 100 12.35 15.81 -0.32
C HIS A 100 11.03 16.20 0.36
N LEU A 101 10.88 16.00 1.68
CA LEU A 101 9.63 16.23 2.40
C LEU A 101 9.12 17.67 2.25
N HIS A 102 9.97 18.66 2.48
CA HIS A 102 9.59 20.08 2.34
C HIS A 102 9.17 20.44 0.91
N TYR A 103 9.87 19.93 -0.10
CA TYR A 103 9.46 20.11 -1.49
C TYR A 103 8.12 19.46 -1.77
N ASN A 104 7.87 18.27 -1.23
CA ASN A 104 6.61 17.56 -1.41
C ASN A 104 5.45 18.32 -0.75
N ILE A 105 5.66 18.91 0.43
CA ILE A 105 4.67 19.79 1.07
C ILE A 105 4.36 21.00 0.16
N GLN A 106 5.38 21.65 -0.43
CA GLN A 106 5.16 22.75 -1.37
C GLN A 106 4.36 22.32 -2.61
N VAL A 107 4.58 21.11 -3.12
CA VAL A 107 3.75 20.56 -4.21
C VAL A 107 2.30 20.36 -3.76
N MET A 108 2.07 19.86 -2.54
CA MET A 108 0.73 19.71 -1.99
C MET A 108 0.05 21.07 -1.79
N GLU A 109 0.77 22.08 -1.28
CA GLU A 109 0.26 23.47 -1.15
C GLU A 109 -0.14 24.04 -2.52
N LYS A 110 0.70 23.81 -3.55
CA LYS A 110 0.36 24.21 -4.93
C LYS A 110 -0.89 23.49 -5.45
N ILE A 111 -1.09 22.23 -5.11
CA ILE A 111 -2.33 21.51 -5.44
C ILE A 111 -3.52 22.18 -4.77
N VAL A 112 -3.39 22.60 -3.51
CA VAL A 112 -4.43 23.34 -2.79
C VAL A 112 -4.76 24.66 -3.48
N ASP A 113 -3.74 25.41 -3.92
CA ASP A 113 -3.93 26.66 -4.66
C ASP A 113 -4.71 26.44 -5.98
N ASP A 114 -4.44 25.33 -6.68
CA ASP A 114 -5.03 25.04 -7.99
C ASP A 114 -6.44 24.40 -7.88
N TYR A 115 -6.73 23.64 -6.81
CA TYR A 115 -7.96 22.83 -6.67
C TYR A 115 -8.82 23.21 -5.46
N GLY A 116 -8.37 24.11 -4.60
CA GLY A 116 -9.02 24.50 -3.36
C GLY A 116 -8.70 23.63 -2.16
N SER A 117 -8.45 22.33 -2.34
CA SER A 117 -7.98 21.43 -1.30
C SER A 117 -7.28 20.20 -1.89
N MET A 118 -6.52 19.48 -1.06
CA MET A 118 -5.98 18.15 -1.43
C MET A 118 -7.11 17.17 -1.70
N ASP A 119 -8.17 17.24 -0.93
CA ASP A 119 -9.30 16.33 -1.05
C ASP A 119 -10.09 16.57 -2.35
N ALA A 120 -10.31 17.83 -2.73
CA ALA A 120 -10.91 18.19 -4.01
C ALA A 120 -10.04 17.69 -5.20
N PHE A 121 -8.71 17.77 -5.09
CA PHE A 121 -7.81 17.25 -6.12
C PHE A 121 -7.94 15.72 -6.25
N ILE A 122 -7.88 14.97 -5.14
CA ILE A 122 -7.94 13.50 -5.15
C ILE A 122 -9.24 12.97 -5.74
N THR A 123 -10.34 13.70 -5.58
CA THR A 123 -11.67 13.33 -6.09
C THR A 123 -12.02 13.94 -7.45
N SER A 124 -11.14 14.77 -8.02
CA SER A 124 -11.42 15.49 -9.28
C SER A 124 -11.44 14.60 -10.52
N GLU A 125 -10.78 13.46 -10.48
CA GLU A 125 -10.65 12.53 -11.60
C GLU A 125 -10.55 11.08 -11.10
N PRO A 126 -10.72 10.07 -11.99
CA PRO A 126 -10.47 8.67 -11.64
C PRO A 126 -9.09 8.44 -11.03
N ALA A 127 -8.99 7.55 -10.06
CA ALA A 127 -7.80 7.32 -9.24
C ALA A 127 -6.52 7.11 -10.07
N HIS A 128 -6.57 6.35 -11.19
CA HIS A 128 -5.42 6.12 -12.05
C HIS A 128 -4.84 7.41 -12.66
N LYS A 129 -5.68 8.41 -12.96
CA LYS A 129 -5.23 9.71 -13.45
C LYS A 129 -4.57 10.53 -12.34
N ILE A 130 -5.15 10.50 -11.13
CA ILE A 130 -4.56 11.14 -9.95
C ILE A 130 -3.20 10.53 -9.62
N VAL A 131 -3.13 9.20 -9.55
CA VAL A 131 -1.88 8.46 -9.34
C VAL A 131 -0.83 8.89 -10.37
N ARG A 132 -1.19 8.97 -11.65
CA ARG A 132 -0.28 9.43 -12.70
C ARG A 132 0.17 10.88 -12.49
N LYS A 133 -0.73 11.77 -12.07
CA LYS A 133 -0.41 13.19 -11.79
C LYS A 133 0.62 13.33 -10.68
N ILE A 134 0.54 12.55 -9.60
CA ILE A 134 1.46 12.66 -8.46
C ILE A 134 2.71 11.79 -8.59
N SER A 135 2.72 10.76 -9.46
CA SER A 135 3.83 9.82 -9.60
C SER A 135 4.69 10.02 -10.86
N HIS A 136 4.12 10.57 -11.95
CA HIS A 136 4.85 10.65 -13.22
C HIS A 136 5.83 11.83 -13.26
N TYR A 137 7.07 11.59 -13.71
CA TYR A 137 8.19 12.54 -13.65
C TYR A 137 7.98 13.87 -14.41
N ARG A 138 7.13 13.89 -15.44
CA ARG A 138 6.78 15.09 -16.21
C ARG A 138 5.60 15.87 -15.65
N SER A 139 4.98 15.38 -14.58
CA SER A 139 3.81 16.07 -14.00
C SER A 139 4.24 17.30 -13.21
N ARG A 140 3.46 18.38 -13.33
CA ARG A 140 3.61 19.59 -12.50
C ARG A 140 3.34 19.34 -11.00
N TYR A 141 2.63 18.24 -10.68
CA TYR A 141 2.30 17.82 -9.32
C TYR A 141 3.10 16.61 -8.87
N LYS A 142 4.22 16.32 -9.52
CA LYS A 142 5.08 15.20 -9.15
C LYS A 142 5.57 15.34 -7.71
N ILE A 143 5.17 14.40 -6.87
CA ILE A 143 5.70 14.22 -5.52
C ILE A 143 6.98 13.39 -5.62
N LYS A 144 8.10 13.94 -5.17
CA LYS A 144 9.41 13.27 -5.23
C LYS A 144 9.44 12.04 -4.33
N MET A 145 10.15 11.03 -4.76
CA MET A 145 10.27 9.72 -4.11
C MET A 145 8.95 8.94 -4.01
N LEU A 146 7.88 9.42 -4.63
CA LEU A 146 6.60 8.72 -4.74
C LEU A 146 6.50 8.08 -6.15
N GLY A 147 6.83 6.79 -6.25
CA GLY A 147 6.59 5.98 -7.44
C GLY A 147 5.11 5.56 -7.54
N GLU A 148 4.73 4.91 -8.64
CA GLU A 148 3.34 4.55 -8.91
C GLU A 148 2.73 3.67 -7.80
N ALA A 149 3.44 2.63 -7.33
CA ALA A 149 2.94 1.76 -6.27
C ALA A 149 2.70 2.51 -4.94
N LEU A 150 3.57 3.49 -4.60
CA LEU A 150 3.39 4.32 -3.41
C LEU A 150 2.28 5.36 -3.61
N ALA A 151 2.05 5.81 -4.85
CA ALA A 151 0.94 6.70 -5.16
C ALA A 151 -0.41 5.98 -5.02
N TRP A 152 -0.50 4.71 -5.43
CA TRP A 152 -1.66 3.87 -5.14
C TRP A 152 -1.88 3.67 -3.63
N GLU A 153 -0.82 3.46 -2.86
CA GLU A 153 -0.93 3.41 -1.40
C GLU A 153 -1.45 4.71 -0.81
N TYR A 154 -0.91 5.85 -1.26
CA TYR A 154 -1.35 7.17 -0.79
C TYR A 154 -2.85 7.42 -1.03
N VAL A 155 -3.36 7.14 -2.24
CA VAL A 155 -4.79 7.37 -2.53
C VAL A 155 -5.70 6.45 -1.71
N ARG A 156 -5.27 5.23 -1.42
CA ARG A 156 -5.98 4.31 -0.51
C ARG A 156 -6.00 4.84 0.93
N ASN A 157 -4.87 5.36 1.42
CA ASN A 157 -4.75 5.91 2.76
C ASN A 157 -5.67 7.11 3.00
N VAL A 158 -6.15 7.77 1.94
CA VAL A 158 -7.17 8.83 2.00
C VAL A 158 -8.54 8.37 1.51
N GLY A 159 -8.82 7.09 1.59
CA GLY A 159 -10.15 6.51 1.43
C GLY A 159 -10.63 6.35 -0.02
N ILE A 160 -9.77 6.44 -1.02
CA ILE A 160 -10.13 6.02 -2.38
C ILE A 160 -10.19 4.50 -2.43
N ASP A 161 -11.34 3.95 -2.81
CA ASP A 161 -11.50 2.50 -2.96
C ASP A 161 -10.72 2.01 -4.19
N ALA A 162 -9.54 1.49 -3.94
CA ALA A 162 -8.62 0.99 -4.95
C ALA A 162 -7.73 -0.11 -4.37
N CYS A 163 -7.02 -0.84 -5.22
CA CYS A 163 -5.97 -1.77 -4.79
C CYS A 163 -4.57 -1.17 -5.04
N LYS A 164 -3.59 -1.66 -4.30
CA LYS A 164 -2.16 -1.38 -4.52
C LYS A 164 -1.55 -2.51 -5.34
N PRO A 165 -1.19 -2.28 -6.61
CA PRO A 165 -0.57 -3.31 -7.46
C PRO A 165 0.90 -3.54 -7.09
N ASP A 166 1.13 -4.02 -5.86
CA ASP A 166 2.47 -4.32 -5.35
C ASP A 166 2.97 -5.72 -5.76
N THR A 167 4.14 -6.10 -5.26
CA THR A 167 4.75 -7.40 -5.59
C THR A 167 3.92 -8.60 -5.12
N HIS A 168 3.12 -8.45 -4.06
CA HIS A 168 2.26 -9.53 -3.56
C HIS A 168 1.10 -9.78 -4.50
N LEU A 169 0.33 -8.73 -4.82
CA LEU A 169 -0.82 -8.84 -5.73
C LEU A 169 -0.40 -9.25 -7.13
N ARG A 170 0.66 -8.62 -7.67
CA ARG A 170 1.18 -8.94 -9.01
C ARG A 170 1.64 -10.39 -9.12
N ARG A 171 2.32 -10.91 -8.12
CA ARG A 171 2.73 -12.31 -8.07
C ARG A 171 1.54 -13.24 -7.91
N PHE A 172 0.61 -12.92 -7.00
CA PHE A 172 -0.57 -13.72 -6.72
C PHE A 172 -1.49 -13.85 -7.94
N LEU A 173 -1.79 -12.75 -8.62
CA LEU A 173 -2.67 -12.71 -9.80
C LEU A 173 -1.94 -13.11 -11.09
N GLY A 174 -0.62 -13.25 -11.08
CA GLY A 174 0.18 -13.61 -12.25
C GLY A 174 -0.15 -14.97 -12.84
N GLY A 175 0.30 -15.18 -14.07
CA GLY A 175 0.09 -16.40 -14.84
C GLY A 175 0.67 -17.66 -14.20
N ALA A 176 1.74 -17.49 -13.43
CA ALA A 176 2.36 -18.59 -12.69
C ALA A 176 1.58 -19.04 -11.44
N ARG A 177 0.51 -18.33 -11.04
CA ARG A 177 -0.31 -18.65 -9.86
C ARG A 177 -1.80 -18.68 -10.19
N MET A 178 -2.52 -17.56 -10.03
CA MET A 178 -3.96 -17.54 -10.29
C MET A 178 -4.32 -17.51 -11.78
N GLY A 179 -3.35 -17.28 -12.65
CA GLY A 179 -3.55 -17.33 -14.09
C GLY A 179 -4.31 -16.15 -14.68
N CYS A 180 -4.36 -15.02 -13.98
CA CYS A 180 -5.02 -13.80 -14.44
C CYS A 180 -4.16 -12.98 -15.41
N SER A 181 -2.96 -13.46 -15.76
CA SER A 181 -2.05 -12.85 -16.72
C SER A 181 -1.40 -13.92 -17.60
N LEU A 182 -0.94 -13.54 -18.79
CA LEU A 182 -0.09 -14.39 -19.62
C LEU A 182 1.35 -14.42 -19.10
N ALA A 183 1.80 -13.35 -18.44
CA ALA A 183 3.11 -13.27 -17.82
C ALA A 183 3.11 -13.96 -16.45
N PRO A 184 4.24 -14.53 -15.99
CA PRO A 184 4.35 -15.15 -14.66
C PRO A 184 3.96 -14.21 -13.52
N VAL A 185 4.22 -12.90 -13.68
CA VAL A 185 3.85 -11.82 -12.74
C VAL A 185 2.96 -10.84 -13.51
N ALA A 186 1.78 -10.55 -12.98
CA ALA A 186 0.83 -9.63 -13.61
C ALA A 186 1.37 -8.20 -13.73
N SER A 187 0.97 -7.48 -14.77
CA SER A 187 1.21 -6.04 -14.90
C SER A 187 0.38 -5.25 -13.90
N VAL A 188 0.65 -3.96 -13.77
CA VAL A 188 -0.14 -3.05 -12.91
C VAL A 188 -1.59 -3.00 -13.39
N GLU A 189 -1.79 -2.83 -14.69
CA GLU A 189 -3.11 -2.73 -15.32
C GLU A 189 -3.93 -4.01 -15.15
N GLU A 190 -3.29 -5.18 -15.31
CA GLU A 190 -3.96 -6.48 -15.11
C GLU A 190 -4.40 -6.65 -13.65
N VAL A 191 -3.57 -6.25 -12.67
CA VAL A 191 -3.96 -6.30 -11.25
C VAL A 191 -5.15 -5.40 -10.97
N LEU A 192 -5.10 -4.14 -11.41
CA LEU A 192 -6.19 -3.18 -11.22
C LEU A 192 -7.50 -3.69 -11.82
N GLY A 193 -7.46 -4.17 -13.07
CA GLY A 193 -8.63 -4.71 -13.76
C GLY A 193 -9.18 -5.97 -13.08
N GLN A 194 -8.33 -6.90 -12.68
CA GLN A 194 -8.77 -8.14 -12.02
C GLN A 194 -9.36 -7.89 -10.63
N VAL A 195 -8.75 -7.02 -9.83
CA VAL A 195 -9.30 -6.68 -8.51
C VAL A 195 -10.65 -5.97 -8.64
N GLU A 196 -10.83 -5.09 -9.63
CA GLU A 196 -12.11 -4.45 -9.91
C GLU A 196 -13.20 -5.49 -10.26
N VAL A 197 -12.88 -6.46 -11.12
CA VAL A 197 -13.81 -7.54 -11.49
C VAL A 197 -14.19 -8.37 -10.26
N ILE A 198 -13.21 -8.85 -9.49
CA ILE A 198 -13.45 -9.67 -8.30
C ILE A 198 -14.28 -8.89 -7.26
N ALA A 199 -13.98 -7.61 -7.04
CA ALA A 199 -14.71 -6.76 -6.11
C ALA A 199 -16.18 -6.61 -6.52
N LYS A 200 -16.44 -6.35 -7.81
CA LYS A 200 -17.80 -6.26 -8.37
C LYS A 200 -18.58 -7.56 -8.24
N GLU A 201 -17.98 -8.69 -8.63
CA GLU A 201 -18.64 -10.01 -8.58
C GLU A 201 -19.01 -10.44 -7.16
N ASN A 202 -18.22 -10.01 -6.17
CA ASN A 202 -18.46 -10.32 -4.76
C ASN A 202 -19.19 -9.21 -3.99
N ASN A 203 -19.52 -8.09 -4.63
CA ASN A 203 -20.15 -6.91 -4.02
C ASN A 203 -19.40 -6.41 -2.77
N VAL A 204 -18.09 -6.29 -2.89
CA VAL A 204 -17.19 -5.79 -1.82
C VAL A 204 -16.26 -4.71 -2.36
N PRO A 205 -15.67 -3.85 -1.50
CA PRO A 205 -14.68 -2.88 -1.92
C PRO A 205 -13.41 -3.53 -2.51
N GLN A 206 -12.76 -2.84 -3.48
CA GLN A 206 -11.46 -3.27 -4.02
C GLN A 206 -10.39 -3.34 -2.92
N SER A 207 -10.41 -2.41 -1.98
CA SER A 207 -9.52 -2.38 -0.82
C SER A 207 -9.65 -3.63 0.05
N MET A 208 -10.83 -4.24 0.15
CA MET A 208 -11.02 -5.51 0.85
C MET A 208 -10.36 -6.66 0.10
N ILE A 209 -10.52 -6.74 -1.22
CA ILE A 209 -9.84 -7.78 -2.03
C ILE A 209 -8.33 -7.65 -1.91
N ASP A 210 -7.80 -6.44 -2.00
CA ASP A 210 -6.38 -6.15 -1.79
C ASP A 210 -5.92 -6.64 -0.41
N ASN A 211 -6.60 -6.22 0.66
CA ASN A 211 -6.23 -6.60 2.03
C ASN A 211 -6.22 -8.12 2.24
N VAL A 212 -7.19 -8.84 1.69
CA VAL A 212 -7.25 -10.31 1.77
C VAL A 212 -6.05 -10.95 1.04
N ILE A 213 -5.80 -10.54 -0.20
CA ILE A 213 -4.68 -11.09 -0.99
C ILE A 213 -3.36 -10.73 -0.33
N TRP A 214 -3.17 -9.48 0.05
CA TRP A 214 -1.95 -9.00 0.68
C TRP A 214 -1.69 -9.73 2.00
N SER A 215 -2.68 -9.81 2.88
CA SER A 215 -2.57 -10.51 4.17
C SER A 215 -2.29 -12.01 4.00
N TYR A 216 -2.80 -12.63 2.95
CA TYR A 216 -2.51 -14.04 2.65
C TYR A 216 -1.06 -14.26 2.21
N CYS A 217 -0.43 -13.23 1.63
CA CYS A 217 0.93 -13.28 1.10
C CYS A 217 2.00 -12.73 2.05
N ALA A 218 1.67 -11.71 2.83
CA ALA A 218 2.65 -10.88 3.52
C ALA A 218 3.29 -11.57 4.73
N ASP A 219 4.58 -11.27 4.92
CA ASP A 219 5.37 -11.69 6.08
C ASP A 219 4.85 -10.97 7.35
N GLY A 220 4.70 -11.72 8.44
CA GLY A 220 4.08 -11.24 9.68
C GLY A 220 2.55 -11.34 9.70
N TYR A 221 1.94 -11.84 8.60
CA TYR A 221 0.51 -12.12 8.44
C TYR A 221 0.29 -13.61 8.10
N GLY A 222 -0.52 -13.94 7.12
CA GLY A 222 -0.80 -15.33 6.74
C GLY A 222 0.41 -16.10 6.21
N GLN A 223 1.30 -15.43 5.46
CA GLN A 223 2.54 -16.02 4.92
C GLN A 223 2.33 -17.29 4.10
N ILE A 224 1.19 -17.47 3.45
CA ILE A 224 0.88 -18.65 2.65
C ILE A 224 1.46 -18.50 1.24
N CYS A 225 1.06 -17.43 0.51
CA CYS A 225 1.45 -17.24 -0.89
C CYS A 225 2.66 -16.28 -1.02
N THR A 226 3.76 -16.60 -0.35
CA THR A 226 5.03 -15.82 -0.38
C THR A 226 5.82 -16.09 -1.67
N ALA A 227 7.05 -15.61 -1.79
CA ALA A 227 7.95 -15.95 -2.89
C ALA A 227 8.17 -17.48 -2.97
N ILE A 228 8.32 -18.14 -1.81
CA ILE A 228 8.34 -19.60 -1.65
C ILE A 228 7.02 -19.96 -0.95
N PRO A 229 5.97 -20.39 -1.69
CA PRO A 229 4.64 -20.56 -1.13
C PRO A 229 4.51 -21.85 -0.32
N LYS A 230 3.65 -21.83 0.70
CA LYS A 230 3.27 -22.99 1.51
C LYS A 230 2.02 -23.65 0.90
N CYS A 231 2.20 -24.33 -0.21
CA CYS A 231 1.09 -24.85 -1.02
C CYS A 231 0.27 -25.94 -0.31
N ASP A 232 0.89 -26.70 0.58
CA ASP A 232 0.27 -27.70 1.45
C ASP A 232 -0.75 -27.11 2.42
N MET A 233 -0.55 -25.86 2.82
CA MET A 233 -1.47 -25.09 3.68
C MET A 233 -2.43 -24.20 2.89
N CYS A 234 -2.31 -24.13 1.57
CA CYS A 234 -3.03 -23.17 0.74
C CYS A 234 -4.47 -23.63 0.47
N VAL A 235 -5.47 -22.89 0.99
CA VAL A 235 -6.90 -23.22 0.84
C VAL A 235 -7.45 -23.02 -0.58
N ILE A 236 -6.63 -22.49 -1.49
CA ILE A 236 -6.98 -22.25 -2.90
C ILE A 236 -6.02 -22.94 -3.88
N ASN A 237 -5.21 -23.89 -3.43
CA ASN A 237 -4.21 -24.54 -4.28
C ASN A 237 -4.83 -25.23 -5.51
N ASN A 238 -6.07 -25.77 -5.38
CA ASN A 238 -6.80 -26.42 -6.47
C ASN A 238 -7.16 -25.47 -7.64
N PHE A 239 -7.13 -24.16 -7.40
CA PHE A 239 -7.37 -23.13 -8.41
C PHE A 239 -6.07 -22.49 -8.91
N CYS A 240 -4.92 -22.88 -8.34
CA CYS A 240 -3.63 -22.27 -8.61
C CYS A 240 -2.86 -23.07 -9.65
N LYS A 241 -2.17 -22.38 -10.57
CA LYS A 241 -1.31 -22.99 -11.60
C LYS A 241 0.12 -23.26 -11.11
N TYR A 242 0.45 -22.84 -9.89
CA TYR A 242 1.79 -23.06 -9.33
C TYR A 242 2.01 -24.56 -9.09
N PRO A 243 3.08 -25.16 -9.63
CA PRO A 243 3.36 -26.57 -9.43
C PRO A 243 3.75 -26.79 -7.96
N CYS A 244 2.79 -27.22 -7.14
CA CYS A 244 3.07 -27.70 -5.79
C CYS A 244 3.69 -29.10 -5.91
N THR A 245 4.99 -29.17 -6.03
CA THR A 245 5.70 -30.47 -5.94
C THR A 245 5.70 -30.93 -4.49
N THR A 246 4.87 -31.90 -4.19
CA THR A 246 4.94 -32.72 -2.96
C THR A 246 6.17 -33.67 -2.97
N GLN A 247 7.27 -33.28 -3.62
CA GLN A 247 8.44 -34.14 -3.85
C GLN A 247 9.74 -33.48 -3.41
N ASP A 248 9.87 -33.08 -2.13
CA ASP A 248 11.21 -32.78 -1.58
C ASP A 248 11.36 -33.24 -0.11
N ASN A 249 10.55 -34.20 0.37
CA ASN A 249 10.69 -34.75 1.72
C ASN A 249 11.18 -36.22 1.79
N GLU A 250 11.71 -36.81 0.72
CA GLU A 250 12.22 -38.20 0.76
C GLU A 250 13.71 -38.34 0.47
N GLN A 251 14.53 -37.31 0.47
CA GLN A 251 15.98 -37.47 0.29
C GLN A 251 16.78 -36.73 1.35
N VAL A 252 16.58 -37.02 2.64
CA VAL A 252 17.61 -36.93 3.68
C VAL A 252 17.34 -38.02 4.70
N LYS A 253 17.53 -39.28 4.31
CA LYS A 253 17.84 -40.42 5.20
C LYS A 253 18.61 -41.44 4.39
N GLU A 254 19.92 -41.27 4.30
CA GLU A 254 20.93 -42.34 4.31
C GLU A 254 22.22 -41.74 4.86
#